data_71403ec236028284da7e4a8ce9e54665
#
_entry.id   71403ec236028284da7e4a8ce9e54665
#
_cell.length_a   1.000
_cell.length_b   1.000
_cell.length_c   1.000
_cell.angle_alpha   90.00
_cell.angle_beta   90.00
_cell.angle_gamma   90.00
#
_symmetry.space_group_name_H-M   'P 1'
#
loop_
_entity.id
_entity.type
_entity.pdbx_description
1 polymer ?
#
loop_
_entity_poly.entity_id
_entity_poly.type
_entity_poly.pdbx_seq_one_letter_code
_entity_poly.pdbx_strand_id
1 'polypeptide(L)'
;MVMVTTVLEFRTELAAPPDTAFAALTEAAHLARWFCDEAESHAVEGGRVSLRWRREGASPQPFEARWVVFSRPQSCAYEGGHSGYPDGYAGRVGFELAPHGNGGTVLFTRHRLPARPDYEPVANTYRDAWPRALARLARYLETQPA
;
A
#
# COMPACT_ATOMS: atom_id res chain seq x y z
N MET A 1 23.21 -17.16 -2.74
CA MET A 1 21.86 -17.73 -2.82
C MET A 1 20.92 -16.70 -3.43
N VAL A 2 20.25 -17.06 -4.50
CA VAL A 2 19.28 -16.15 -5.13
C VAL A 2 17.99 -16.19 -4.33
N MET A 3 17.54 -15.02 -3.83
CA MET A 3 16.23 -14.92 -3.18
C MET A 3 15.17 -14.88 -4.28
N VAL A 4 14.30 -15.90 -4.30
CA VAL A 4 13.16 -15.92 -5.22
C VAL A 4 12.00 -15.17 -4.56
N THR A 5 11.42 -14.23 -5.29
CA THR A 5 10.29 -13.45 -4.81
C THR A 5 9.09 -13.61 -5.72
N THR A 6 7.90 -13.63 -5.11
CA THR A 6 6.65 -13.47 -5.82
C THR A 6 6.36 -11.98 -5.90
N VAL A 7 6.05 -11.46 -7.08
CA VAL A 7 5.73 -10.05 -7.27
C VAL A 7 4.30 -9.95 -7.78
N LEU A 8 3.47 -9.22 -7.03
CA LEU A 8 2.11 -8.87 -7.45
C LEU A 8 2.17 -7.45 -8.02
N GLU A 9 1.66 -7.26 -9.23
CA GLU A 9 1.72 -5.96 -9.90
C GLU A 9 0.33 -5.51 -10.32
N PHE A 10 0.04 -4.21 -10.08
CA PHE A 10 -1.23 -3.60 -10.43
C PHE A 10 -0.98 -2.21 -11.02
N ARG A 11 -1.81 -1.84 -12.00
CA ARG A 11 -1.80 -0.51 -12.62
C ARG A 11 -3.14 0.14 -12.36
N THR A 12 -3.15 1.38 -11.86
CA THR A 12 -4.38 2.09 -11.53
C THR A 12 -4.30 3.53 -12.05
N GLU A 13 -5.34 3.99 -12.72
CA GLU A 13 -5.44 5.38 -13.13
C GLU A 13 -6.22 6.15 -12.08
N LEU A 14 -5.67 7.30 -11.66
CA LEU A 14 -6.22 8.13 -10.59
C LEU A 14 -6.55 9.52 -11.14
N ALA A 15 -7.70 10.07 -10.73
CA ALA A 15 -8.18 11.38 -11.18
C ALA A 15 -7.63 12.53 -10.33
N ALA A 16 -6.39 12.41 -9.87
CA ALA A 16 -5.74 13.44 -9.08
C ALA A 16 -4.27 13.56 -9.50
N PRO A 17 -3.66 14.74 -9.36
CA PRO A 17 -2.25 14.89 -9.71
C PRO A 17 -1.34 14.08 -8.77
N PRO A 18 -0.09 13.78 -9.20
CA PRO A 18 0.80 12.92 -8.43
C PRO A 18 1.02 13.36 -6.98
N ASP A 19 1.12 14.65 -6.70
CA ASP A 19 1.33 15.13 -5.34
C ASP A 19 0.14 14.82 -4.43
N THR A 20 -1.08 15.00 -4.93
CA THR A 20 -2.30 14.66 -4.20
C THR A 20 -2.44 13.15 -3.99
N ALA A 21 -2.16 12.37 -5.03
CA ALA A 21 -2.18 10.92 -4.96
C ALA A 21 -1.13 10.40 -3.96
N PHE A 22 0.05 10.99 -3.96
CA PHE A 22 1.12 10.62 -3.04
C PHE A 22 0.72 10.86 -1.58
N ALA A 23 0.10 12.01 -1.31
CA ALA A 23 -0.43 12.31 0.02
C ALA A 23 -1.45 11.24 0.47
N ALA A 24 -2.35 10.84 -0.43
CA ALA A 24 -3.35 9.81 -0.12
C ALA A 24 -2.72 8.45 0.22
N LEU A 25 -1.56 8.14 -0.34
CA LEU A 25 -0.85 6.89 -0.10
C LEU A 25 -0.01 6.91 1.18
N THR A 26 0.33 8.07 1.70
CA THR A 26 1.36 8.18 2.74
C THR A 26 0.91 8.85 4.03
N GLU A 27 -0.12 9.70 3.98
CA GLU A 27 -0.56 10.46 5.16
C GLU A 27 -1.65 9.72 5.92
N ALA A 28 -1.52 9.68 7.24
CA ALA A 28 -2.41 8.93 8.12
C ALA A 28 -3.88 9.30 7.95
N ALA A 29 -4.20 10.59 7.84
CA ALA A 29 -5.58 11.05 7.69
C ALA A 29 -6.23 10.51 6.43
N HIS A 30 -5.48 10.40 5.34
CA HIS A 30 -5.97 9.83 4.09
C HIS A 30 -6.09 8.31 4.16
N LEU A 31 -5.05 7.64 4.68
CA LEU A 31 -5.04 6.18 4.80
C LEU A 31 -6.22 5.67 5.62
N ALA A 32 -6.60 6.40 6.67
CA ALA A 32 -7.74 6.04 7.51
C ALA A 32 -9.09 6.24 6.81
N ARG A 33 -9.10 6.84 5.63
CA ARG A 33 -10.33 7.06 4.86
C ARG A 33 -10.56 6.04 3.76
N TRP A 34 -9.50 5.62 3.08
CA TRP A 34 -9.70 4.70 1.96
C TRP A 34 -9.10 3.32 2.19
N PHE A 35 -8.07 3.21 3.03
CA PHE A 35 -7.29 1.98 3.14
C PHE A 35 -7.61 1.16 4.40
N CYS A 36 -7.68 1.80 5.54
CA CYS A 36 -7.88 1.12 6.83
C CYS A 36 -8.76 1.95 7.75
N ASP A 37 -9.04 1.44 8.94
CA ASP A 37 -9.89 2.13 9.92
C ASP A 37 -9.10 3.10 10.78
N GLU A 38 -7.87 2.72 11.15
CA GLU A 38 -6.98 3.58 11.92
C GLU A 38 -5.59 3.53 11.29
N ALA A 39 -4.94 4.67 11.20
CA ALA A 39 -3.60 4.77 10.64
C ALA A 39 -2.74 5.74 11.44
N GLU A 40 -1.48 5.38 11.59
CA GLU A 40 -0.42 6.27 12.02
C GLU A 40 0.67 6.20 10.95
N SER A 41 1.16 7.34 10.50
CA SER A 41 2.21 7.36 9.49
C SER A 41 3.10 8.57 9.72
N HIS A 42 4.37 8.31 9.94
CA HIS A 42 5.40 9.32 9.89
C HIS A 42 5.94 9.33 8.45
N ALA A 43 5.40 10.22 7.63
CA ALA A 43 5.56 10.23 6.19
C ALA A 43 6.92 10.78 5.75
N VAL A 44 7.98 10.06 6.09
CA VAL A 44 9.37 10.33 5.71
C VAL A 44 10.10 9.00 5.56
N GLU A 45 11.25 9.01 4.92
CA GLU A 45 12.09 7.82 4.84
C GLU A 45 12.49 7.35 6.25
N GLY A 46 12.34 6.06 6.50
CA GLY A 46 12.58 5.47 7.82
C GLY A 46 11.43 5.63 8.79
N GLY A 47 10.39 6.39 8.43
CA GLY A 47 9.24 6.65 9.29
C GLY A 47 8.37 5.43 9.51
N ARG A 48 7.75 5.36 10.67
CA ARG A 48 6.90 4.25 11.06
C ARG A 48 5.50 4.39 10.46
N VAL A 49 4.93 3.25 10.04
CA VAL A 49 3.54 3.14 9.58
C VAL A 49 2.85 2.08 10.41
N SER A 50 1.68 2.41 10.96
CA SER A 50 0.86 1.46 11.71
C SER A 50 -0.56 1.53 11.18
N LEU A 51 -1.10 0.39 10.75
CA LEU A 51 -2.41 0.30 10.10
C LEU A 51 -3.27 -0.73 10.84
N ARG A 52 -4.53 -0.39 11.06
CA ARG A 52 -5.46 -1.27 11.75
C ARG A 52 -6.81 -1.34 11.02
N TRP A 53 -7.30 -2.55 10.84
CA TRP A 53 -8.63 -2.80 10.29
C TRP A 53 -9.52 -3.37 11.40
N ARG A 54 -10.78 -2.90 11.47
CA ARG A 54 -11.72 -3.28 12.53
C ARG A 54 -12.87 -4.16 12.04
N ARG A 55 -12.83 -4.64 10.81
CA ARG A 55 -13.89 -5.47 10.27
C ARG A 55 -13.79 -6.91 10.79
N GLU A 56 -14.93 -7.60 10.79
CA GLU A 56 -14.99 -9.03 11.14
C GLU A 56 -14.04 -9.82 10.25
N GLY A 57 -13.29 -10.75 10.83
CA GLY A 57 -12.29 -11.54 10.11
C GLY A 57 -10.95 -10.87 9.95
N ALA A 58 -10.82 -9.58 10.29
CA ALA A 58 -9.53 -8.90 10.25
C ALA A 58 -8.68 -9.31 11.46
N SER A 59 -7.36 -9.31 11.28
CA SER A 59 -6.45 -9.57 12.38
C SER A 59 -6.60 -8.52 13.47
N PRO A 60 -6.61 -8.91 14.77
CA PRO A 60 -6.59 -7.94 15.86
C PRO A 60 -5.25 -7.23 16.00
N GLN A 61 -4.21 -7.75 15.34
CA GLN A 61 -2.87 -7.18 15.40
C GLN A 61 -2.76 -6.02 14.41
N PRO A 62 -2.17 -4.88 14.80
CA PRO A 62 -1.88 -3.84 13.82
C PRO A 62 -0.83 -4.30 12.83
N PHE A 63 -0.96 -3.84 11.60
CA PHE A 63 0.07 -4.00 10.59
C PHE A 63 1.13 -2.93 10.86
N GLU A 64 2.37 -3.34 11.12
CA GLU A 64 3.47 -2.44 11.44
C GLU A 64 4.49 -2.44 10.31
N ALA A 65 4.86 -1.27 9.83
CA ALA A 65 5.79 -1.14 8.72
C ALA A 65 6.66 0.11 8.88
N ARG A 66 7.61 0.25 7.95
CA ARG A 66 8.44 1.45 7.82
C ARG A 66 8.49 1.86 6.37
N TRP A 67 8.55 3.15 6.12
CA TRP A 67 8.83 3.69 4.81
C TRP A 67 10.30 3.45 4.49
N VAL A 68 10.58 2.55 3.54
CA VAL A 68 11.94 2.21 3.12
C VAL A 68 12.38 2.98 1.88
N VAL A 69 11.41 3.51 1.12
CA VAL A 69 11.63 4.46 0.03
C VAL A 69 10.63 5.59 0.22
N PHE A 70 11.07 6.82 0.10
CA PHE A 70 10.17 7.96 0.22
C PHE A 70 10.70 9.11 -0.63
N SER A 71 10.21 9.21 -1.87
CA SER A 71 10.63 10.23 -2.84
C SER A 71 9.39 10.88 -3.44
N ARG A 72 8.91 11.94 -2.79
CA ARG A 72 7.69 12.64 -3.16
C ARG A 72 7.88 13.45 -4.45
N PRO A 73 6.94 13.42 -5.38
CA PRO A 73 5.70 12.63 -5.45
C PRO A 73 5.82 11.39 -6.34
N GLN A 74 7.01 10.87 -6.54
CA GLN A 74 7.32 9.87 -7.56
C GLN A 74 7.23 8.44 -7.07
N SER A 75 7.73 8.16 -5.85
CA SER A 75 7.75 6.79 -5.36
C SER A 75 7.81 6.72 -3.84
N CYS A 76 7.23 5.66 -3.31
CA CYS A 76 7.39 5.28 -1.91
C CYS A 76 7.24 3.78 -1.79
N ALA A 77 7.76 3.21 -0.71
CA ALA A 77 7.60 1.80 -0.40
C ALA A 77 7.64 1.60 1.10
N TYR A 78 6.78 0.72 1.60
CA TYR A 78 6.84 0.30 2.99
C TYR A 78 7.13 -1.20 3.08
N GLU A 79 7.70 -1.61 4.20
CA GLU A 79 8.01 -3.00 4.45
C GLU A 79 7.65 -3.34 5.89
N GLY A 80 6.93 -4.45 6.10
CA GLY A 80 6.50 -4.83 7.43
C GLY A 80 5.53 -6.00 7.45
N GLY A 81 4.74 -6.07 8.51
CA GLY A 81 3.78 -7.14 8.68
C GLY A 81 3.21 -7.18 10.09
N HIS A 82 2.75 -8.35 10.51
CA HIS A 82 2.28 -8.61 11.87
C HIS A 82 2.45 -10.10 12.19
N SER A 83 2.28 -10.46 13.47
CA SER A 83 2.55 -11.82 13.97
C SER A 83 1.70 -12.92 13.33
N GLY A 84 0.62 -12.58 12.64
CA GLY A 84 -0.21 -13.56 11.94
C GLY A 84 0.37 -14.05 10.61
N TYR A 85 1.44 -13.43 10.13
CA TYR A 85 2.11 -13.83 8.88
C TYR A 85 3.34 -14.69 9.16
N PRO A 86 3.77 -15.53 8.21
CA PRO A 86 5.03 -16.25 8.36
C PRO A 86 6.16 -15.28 8.68
N ASP A 87 6.97 -15.61 9.68
CA ASP A 87 8.07 -14.76 10.16
C ASP A 87 7.63 -13.35 10.59
N GLY A 88 6.32 -13.12 10.78
CA GLY A 88 5.78 -11.78 11.07
C GLY A 88 5.87 -10.81 9.89
N TYR A 89 6.16 -11.30 8.69
CA TYR A 89 6.49 -10.48 7.53
C TYR A 89 5.41 -10.58 6.44
N ALA A 90 4.91 -9.44 6.01
CA ALA A 90 3.88 -9.37 4.96
C ALA A 90 4.42 -8.86 3.63
N GLY A 91 5.72 -8.61 3.53
CA GLY A 91 6.35 -8.21 2.29
C GLY A 91 6.69 -6.72 2.20
N ARG A 92 7.09 -6.33 1.01
CA ARG A 92 7.42 -4.96 0.66
C ARG A 92 6.43 -4.47 -0.41
N VAL A 93 5.77 -3.37 -0.12
CA VAL A 93 4.82 -2.75 -1.04
C VAL A 93 5.40 -1.45 -1.57
N GLY A 94 5.56 -1.36 -2.88
CA GLY A 94 6.06 -0.18 -3.55
C GLY A 94 5.01 0.48 -4.42
N PHE A 95 5.02 1.81 -4.43
CA PHE A 95 4.16 2.63 -5.28
C PHE A 95 5.02 3.55 -6.15
N GLU A 96 4.77 3.53 -7.45
CA GLU A 96 5.39 4.45 -8.39
C GLU A 96 4.30 5.26 -9.07
N LEU A 97 4.47 6.57 -9.09
CA LEU A 97 3.47 7.51 -9.61
C LEU A 97 4.05 8.31 -10.75
N ALA A 98 3.29 8.46 -11.82
CA ALA A 98 3.65 9.33 -12.94
C ALA A 98 2.44 10.12 -13.39
N PRO A 99 2.64 11.36 -13.90
CA PRO A 99 1.53 12.09 -14.49
C PRO A 99 0.89 11.30 -15.62
N HIS A 100 -0.44 11.35 -15.70
CA HIS A 100 -1.18 10.60 -16.70
C HIS A 100 -2.41 11.39 -17.14
N GLY A 101 -2.54 11.58 -18.45
CA GLY A 101 -3.66 12.31 -18.98
C GLY A 101 -3.66 13.78 -18.55
N ASN A 102 -4.84 14.33 -18.39
CA ASN A 102 -5.04 15.75 -18.12
C ASN A 102 -5.24 16.00 -16.63
N GLY A 103 -4.13 16.06 -15.89
CA GLY A 103 -4.15 16.34 -14.46
C GLY A 103 -4.30 15.10 -13.57
N GLY A 104 -4.18 13.90 -14.14
CA GLY A 104 -4.27 12.65 -13.38
C GLY A 104 -2.92 12.01 -13.10
N THR A 105 -2.99 10.80 -12.57
CA THR A 105 -1.82 10.00 -12.22
C THR A 105 -2.05 8.55 -12.66
N VAL A 106 -1.00 7.90 -13.16
CA VAL A 106 -0.96 6.45 -13.22
C VAL A 106 -0.14 5.94 -12.04
N LEU A 107 -0.72 5.00 -11.31
CA LEU A 107 -0.11 4.38 -10.14
C LEU A 107 0.25 2.93 -10.45
N PHE A 108 1.50 2.57 -10.23
CA PHE A 108 1.97 1.20 -10.29
C PHE A 108 2.21 0.71 -8.87
N THR A 109 1.54 -0.38 -8.50
CA THR A 109 1.67 -1.00 -7.18
C THR A 109 2.38 -2.33 -7.35
N ARG A 110 3.45 -2.56 -6.58
CA ARG A 110 4.18 -3.82 -6.56
C ARG A 110 4.29 -4.31 -5.13
N HIS A 111 3.80 -5.53 -4.91
CA HIS A 111 3.90 -6.19 -3.62
C HIS A 111 4.82 -7.39 -3.76
N ARG A 112 5.96 -7.36 -3.07
CA ARG A 112 6.98 -8.42 -3.13
C ARG A 112 6.90 -9.27 -1.88
N LEU A 113 6.81 -10.58 -2.10
CA LEU A 113 6.70 -11.59 -1.03
C LEU A 113 7.71 -12.69 -1.28
N PRO A 114 8.21 -13.36 -0.22
CA PRO A 114 9.04 -14.57 -0.45
C PRO A 114 8.27 -15.60 -1.25
N ALA A 115 8.92 -16.21 -2.24
CA ALA A 115 8.33 -17.28 -3.05
C ALA A 115 8.52 -18.61 -2.34
N ARG A 116 7.84 -18.78 -1.22
CA ARG A 116 7.86 -19.99 -0.40
C ARG A 116 6.44 -20.53 -0.28
N PRO A 117 6.26 -21.86 -0.09
CA PRO A 117 4.91 -22.42 0.05
C PRO A 117 4.08 -21.81 1.19
N ASP A 118 4.72 -21.42 2.29
CA ASP A 118 4.01 -20.81 3.43
C ASP A 118 3.52 -19.41 3.14
N TYR A 119 4.04 -18.74 2.10
CA TYR A 119 3.57 -17.42 1.66
C TYR A 119 2.50 -17.46 0.57
N GLU A 120 2.20 -18.63 0.03
CA GLU A 120 1.19 -18.74 -1.03
C GLU A 120 -0.20 -18.27 -0.58
N PRO A 121 -0.70 -18.62 0.62
CA PRO A 121 -1.98 -18.08 1.09
C PRO A 121 -1.92 -16.55 1.28
N VAL A 122 -0.80 -16.01 1.72
CA VAL A 122 -0.62 -14.56 1.87
C VAL A 122 -0.70 -13.87 0.51
N ALA A 123 0.03 -14.40 -0.48
CA ALA A 123 0.00 -13.85 -1.84
C ALA A 123 -1.41 -13.89 -2.43
N ASN A 124 -2.15 -14.99 -2.23
CA ASN A 124 -3.51 -15.12 -2.74
C ASN A 124 -4.46 -14.11 -2.08
N THR A 125 -4.30 -13.86 -0.79
CA THR A 125 -5.06 -12.83 -0.07
C THR A 125 -4.84 -11.47 -0.70
N TYR A 126 -3.60 -11.09 -0.99
CA TYR A 126 -3.29 -9.79 -1.57
C TYR A 126 -3.67 -9.67 -3.04
N ARG A 127 -3.61 -10.77 -3.81
CA ARG A 127 -4.11 -10.77 -5.20
C ARG A 127 -5.59 -10.37 -5.27
N ASP A 128 -6.35 -10.77 -4.26
CA ASP A 128 -7.77 -10.45 -4.15
C ASP A 128 -8.01 -9.07 -3.51
N ALA A 129 -7.24 -8.72 -2.50
CA ALA A 129 -7.44 -7.50 -1.73
C ALA A 129 -6.98 -6.23 -2.45
N TRP A 130 -5.86 -6.27 -3.17
CA TRP A 130 -5.32 -5.07 -3.82
C TRP A 130 -6.26 -4.46 -4.86
N PRO A 131 -6.87 -5.22 -5.78
CA PRO A 131 -7.80 -4.61 -6.74
C PRO A 131 -8.96 -3.87 -6.06
N ARG A 132 -9.49 -4.41 -4.97
CA ARG A 132 -10.56 -3.76 -4.20
C ARG A 132 -10.07 -2.50 -3.50
N ALA A 133 -8.90 -2.56 -2.88
CA ALA A 133 -8.31 -1.40 -2.20
C ALA A 133 -7.99 -0.27 -3.19
N LEU A 134 -7.41 -0.61 -4.33
CA LEU A 134 -7.06 0.38 -5.34
C LEU A 134 -8.29 1.01 -5.98
N ALA A 135 -9.39 0.24 -6.12
CA ALA A 135 -10.66 0.79 -6.57
C ALA A 135 -11.23 1.79 -5.55
N ARG A 136 -11.07 1.52 -4.24
CA ARG A 136 -11.48 2.47 -3.19
C ARG A 136 -10.63 3.74 -3.24
N LEU A 137 -9.34 3.61 -3.47
CA LEU A 137 -8.45 4.77 -3.63
C LEU A 137 -8.89 5.63 -4.81
N ALA A 138 -9.17 5.02 -5.96
CA ALA A 138 -9.61 5.75 -7.14
C ALA A 138 -10.89 6.53 -6.86
N ARG A 139 -11.88 5.90 -6.22
CA ARG A 139 -13.13 6.59 -5.85
C ARG A 139 -12.90 7.71 -4.84
N TYR A 140 -12.05 7.46 -3.86
CA TYR A 140 -11.73 8.47 -2.86
C TYR A 140 -11.14 9.73 -3.49
N LEU A 141 -10.22 9.57 -4.42
CA LEU A 141 -9.58 10.71 -5.09
C LEU A 141 -10.53 11.47 -6.03
N GLU A 142 -11.54 10.80 -6.58
CA GLU A 142 -12.58 11.47 -7.38
C GLU A 142 -13.42 12.42 -6.55
N THR A 143 -13.55 12.18 -5.25
CA THR A 143 -14.38 12.98 -4.34
C THR A 143 -13.60 14.07 -3.62
N GLN A 144 -12.29 14.16 -3.79
CA GLN A 144 -11.48 15.17 -3.13
C GLN A 144 -11.57 16.49 -3.89
N PRO A 145 -11.63 17.62 -3.15
CA PRO A 145 -11.56 18.94 -3.79
C PRO A 145 -10.19 19.08 -4.49
N ALA A 146 -10.24 19.70 -5.65
CA ALA A 146 -9.03 19.94 -6.42
C ALA A 146 -8.08 20.89 -5.67
#